data_3dea8fa435bfb2838343a3e2a47e7abd
#
_entry.id   3dea8fa435bfb2838343a3e2a47e7abd
#
_cell.length_a   1.000
_cell.length_b   1.000
_cell.length_c   1.000
_cell.angle_alpha   90.00
_cell.angle_beta   90.00
_cell.angle_gamma   90.00
#
_symmetry.space_group_name_H-M   'P 1'
#
loop_
_entity.id
_entity.type
_entity.pdbx_description
1 polymer ?
#
loop_
_entity_poly.entity_id
_entity_poly.type
_entity_poly.pdbx_seq_one_letter_code
_entity_poly.pdbx_strand_id
1 'polypeptide(L)'
;LRGIRPVVEIQYFDYLLYALQTLSDDLATLLYRTNGQQKAPVIITTRGHRLEGIWHSGSPLSMVINSIRGVYVAVPRNMTQAAGFYNTLLESDDSALVIEPLNGYRLKENKPENIGEYKIPFGVPEIMKPGNDITLITYGSNVRIAQEAVEQLQEFGVSVELIDVQTLLPFDIHKI
;
A
#
# COMPACT_ATOMS: atom_id res chain seq x y z
N LEU A 1 18.47 8.54 11.21
CA LEU A 1 19.62 9.44 11.26
C LEU A 1 20.86 8.84 11.96
N ARG A 2 20.71 7.74 12.70
CA ARG A 2 21.81 7.03 13.41
C ARG A 2 22.02 5.61 12.92
N GLY A 3 21.63 5.29 11.70
CA GLY A 3 21.76 3.95 11.10
C GLY A 3 20.72 2.94 11.58
N ILE A 4 19.73 3.37 12.35
CA ILE A 4 18.60 2.52 12.77
C ILE A 4 17.49 2.66 11.73
N ARG A 5 16.88 1.53 11.35
CA ARG A 5 15.71 1.44 10.50
C ARG A 5 14.50 1.06 11.36
N PRO A 6 13.75 2.03 11.89
CA PRO A 6 12.63 1.75 12.77
C PRO A 6 11.41 1.26 11.99
N VAL A 7 10.69 0.32 12.57
CA VAL A 7 9.32 0.00 12.20
C VAL A 7 8.42 0.54 13.30
N VAL A 8 7.51 1.44 12.92
CA VAL A 8 6.64 2.19 13.85
C VAL A 8 5.19 1.85 13.55
N GLU A 9 4.47 1.34 14.53
CA GLU A 9 3.05 1.02 14.37
C GLU A 9 2.17 2.18 14.84
N ILE A 10 1.23 2.60 14.00
CA ILE A 10 0.06 3.39 14.36
C ILE A 10 -1.12 2.44 14.34
N GLN A 11 -1.76 2.23 15.48
CA GLN A 11 -2.73 1.15 15.70
C GLN A 11 -3.84 1.09 14.64
N TYR A 12 -4.44 2.24 14.27
CA TYR A 12 -5.46 2.35 13.24
C TYR A 12 -5.17 3.51 12.31
N PHE A 13 -5.53 3.37 11.05
CA PHE A 13 -5.28 4.39 10.04
C PHE A 13 -5.94 5.74 10.37
N ASP A 14 -7.09 5.74 11.03
CA ASP A 14 -7.76 6.96 11.49
C ASP A 14 -6.86 7.78 12.44
N TYR A 15 -6.01 7.12 13.21
CA TYR A 15 -5.12 7.78 14.17
C TYR A 15 -3.88 8.39 13.53
N LEU A 16 -3.64 8.11 12.25
CA LEU A 16 -2.56 8.74 11.50
C LEU A 16 -2.68 10.27 11.49
N LEU A 17 -3.90 10.80 11.62
CA LEU A 17 -4.17 12.24 11.64
C LEU A 17 -3.38 12.98 12.71
N TYR A 18 -3.15 12.36 13.86
CA TYR A 18 -2.33 12.94 14.93
C TYR A 18 -0.84 13.04 14.57
N ALA A 19 -0.36 12.19 13.68
CA ALA A 19 1.02 12.18 13.22
C ALA A 19 1.21 12.96 11.90
N LEU A 20 0.12 13.40 11.26
CA LEU A 20 0.16 13.92 9.90
C LEU A 20 1.11 15.11 9.74
N GLN A 21 1.16 16.02 10.70
CA GLN A 21 2.06 17.17 10.67
C GLN A 21 3.53 16.71 10.64
N THR A 22 3.92 15.82 11.54
CA THR A 22 5.30 15.29 11.58
C THR A 22 5.64 14.52 10.30
N LEU A 23 4.68 13.79 9.75
CA LEU A 23 4.89 13.03 8.52
C LEU A 23 5.03 13.93 7.31
N SER A 24 4.22 15.00 7.21
CA SER A 24 4.23 15.91 6.06
C SER A 24 5.37 16.93 6.13
N ASP A 25 5.58 17.54 7.28
CA ASP A 25 6.57 18.61 7.45
C ASP A 25 7.97 18.06 7.64
N ASP A 26 8.13 17.11 8.56
CA ASP A 26 9.47 16.65 8.93
C ASP A 26 9.94 15.49 8.08
N LEU A 27 9.20 14.37 8.06
CA LEU A 27 9.65 13.15 7.41
C LEU A 27 9.66 13.28 5.87
N ALA A 28 8.54 13.70 5.28
CA ALA A 28 8.38 13.77 3.83
C ALA A 28 9.34 14.77 3.17
N THR A 29 9.73 15.81 3.89
CA THR A 29 10.59 16.88 3.35
C THR A 29 12.05 16.74 3.72
N LEU A 30 12.41 15.83 4.65
CA LEU A 30 13.76 15.72 5.19
C LEU A 30 14.83 15.56 4.12
N LEU A 31 14.65 14.64 3.20
CA LEU A 31 15.60 14.37 2.13
C LEU A 31 15.79 15.59 1.22
N TYR A 32 14.69 16.27 0.86
CA TYR A 32 14.71 17.48 0.05
C TYR A 32 15.41 18.65 0.80
N ARG A 33 14.99 18.94 2.05
CA ARG A 33 15.55 20.04 2.87
C ARG A 33 17.03 19.87 3.16
N THR A 34 17.52 18.66 3.17
CA THR A 34 18.94 18.35 3.43
C THR A 34 19.74 18.14 2.14
N ASN A 35 19.18 18.47 0.98
CA ASN A 35 19.80 18.27 -0.32
C ASN A 35 20.32 16.83 -0.52
N GLY A 36 19.50 15.84 -0.15
CA GLY A 36 19.82 14.42 -0.28
C GLY A 36 20.78 13.84 0.77
N GLN A 37 21.21 14.63 1.75
CA GLN A 37 22.25 14.21 2.71
C GLN A 37 21.72 13.39 3.88
N GLN A 38 20.48 13.62 4.29
CA GLN A 38 19.88 12.91 5.42
C GLN A 38 18.72 12.03 4.97
N LYS A 39 18.83 10.76 5.26
CA LYS A 39 17.78 9.76 5.02
C LYS A 39 17.20 9.31 6.36
N ALA A 40 15.92 9.05 6.39
CA ALA A 40 15.23 8.51 7.55
C ALA A 40 14.34 7.32 7.11
N PRO A 41 14.93 6.13 6.94
CA PRO A 41 14.23 4.95 6.43
C PRO A 41 13.27 4.40 7.49
N VAL A 42 12.21 5.13 7.75
CA VAL A 42 11.16 4.75 8.72
C VAL A 42 10.08 3.98 7.98
N ILE A 43 9.78 2.79 8.45
CA ILE A 43 8.63 2.02 7.99
C ILE A 43 7.50 2.27 8.99
N ILE A 44 6.46 2.97 8.54
CA ILE A 44 5.26 3.21 9.34
C ILE A 44 4.22 2.19 8.90
N THR A 45 3.76 1.38 9.83
CA THR A 45 2.68 0.43 9.60
C THR A 45 1.41 0.88 10.30
N THR A 46 0.29 0.70 9.65
CA THR A 46 -1.02 0.92 10.25
C THR A 46 -2.03 -0.04 9.63
N ARG A 47 -3.04 -0.39 10.37
CA ARG A 47 -4.16 -1.19 9.86
C ARG A 47 -5.35 -0.32 9.57
N GLY A 48 -5.93 -0.53 8.43
CA GLY A 48 -7.05 0.29 7.97
C GLY A 48 -7.64 -0.23 6.68
N HIS A 49 -8.14 0.69 5.87
CA HIS A 49 -8.77 0.37 4.59
C HIS A 49 -9.81 -0.76 4.75
N ARG A 50 -10.62 -0.62 5.79
CA ARG A 50 -11.68 -1.58 6.12
C ARG A 50 -12.91 -1.26 5.29
N LEU A 51 -13.50 -2.27 4.68
CA LEU A 51 -14.68 -2.12 3.82
C LEU A 51 -16.00 -2.14 4.60
N GLU A 52 -15.98 -2.60 5.83
CA GLU A 52 -17.17 -2.88 6.63
C GLU A 52 -17.05 -2.30 8.04
N GLY A 53 -18.18 -1.94 8.60
CA GLY A 53 -18.30 -1.48 9.98
C GLY A 53 -18.29 0.03 10.11
N ILE A 54 -18.60 0.52 11.31
CA ILE A 54 -18.70 1.94 11.63
C ILE A 54 -17.38 2.47 12.18
N TRP A 55 -16.70 1.67 12.99
CA TRP A 55 -15.46 2.04 13.67
C TRP A 55 -14.23 1.62 12.86
N HIS A 56 -13.27 2.53 12.77
CA HIS A 56 -11.99 2.30 12.08
C HIS A 56 -12.15 1.84 10.62
N SER A 57 -13.23 2.30 9.98
CA SER A 57 -13.52 2.07 8.57
C SER A 57 -13.18 3.26 7.67
N GLY A 58 -12.76 4.36 8.28
CA GLY A 58 -12.28 5.54 7.56
C GLY A 58 -11.06 5.22 6.72
N SER A 59 -10.99 5.87 5.55
CA SER A 59 -9.83 5.77 4.67
C SER A 59 -9.42 7.18 4.23
N PRO A 60 -8.66 7.92 5.06
CA PRO A 60 -8.25 9.30 4.76
C PRO A 60 -7.13 9.36 3.69
N LEU A 61 -7.07 8.40 2.77
CA LEU A 61 -6.03 8.27 1.76
C LEU A 61 -5.86 9.50 0.90
N SER A 62 -6.95 10.12 0.44
CA SER A 62 -6.87 11.32 -0.40
C SER A 62 -6.14 12.48 0.30
N MET A 63 -6.34 12.63 1.60
CA MET A 63 -5.61 13.61 2.40
C MET A 63 -4.14 13.20 2.58
N VAL A 64 -3.89 11.94 2.90
CA VAL A 64 -2.54 11.42 3.14
C VAL A 64 -1.67 11.55 1.90
N ILE A 65 -2.10 11.07 0.74
CA ILE A 65 -1.31 11.14 -0.50
C ILE A 65 -1.02 12.56 -0.97
N ASN A 66 -1.87 13.53 -0.62
CA ASN A 66 -1.62 14.94 -0.92
C ASN A 66 -0.68 15.60 0.07
N SER A 67 -0.61 15.12 1.31
CA SER A 67 0.14 15.76 2.39
C SER A 67 1.55 15.20 2.56
N ILE A 68 1.78 13.90 2.33
CA ILE A 68 3.06 13.23 2.65
C ILE A 68 3.90 12.91 1.41
N ARG A 69 3.92 13.78 0.41
CA ARG A 69 4.73 13.59 -0.79
C ARG A 69 6.22 13.54 -0.43
N GLY A 70 6.85 12.42 -0.69
CA GLY A 70 8.23 12.11 -0.26
C GLY A 70 8.29 10.92 0.69
N VAL A 71 7.13 10.37 1.06
CA VAL A 71 6.98 9.08 1.76
C VAL A 71 6.26 8.12 0.82
N TYR A 72 6.74 6.91 0.67
CA TYR A 72 6.05 5.88 -0.11
C TYR A 72 4.76 5.45 0.60
N VAL A 73 3.72 5.14 -0.18
CA VAL A 73 2.44 4.67 0.37
C VAL A 73 2.04 3.38 -0.34
N ALA A 74 2.06 2.28 0.39
CA ALA A 74 1.59 0.98 -0.06
C ALA A 74 0.27 0.60 0.62
N VAL A 75 -0.62 0.00 -0.14
CA VAL A 75 -1.89 -0.54 0.35
C VAL A 75 -2.02 -1.98 -0.14
N PRO A 76 -1.36 -2.92 0.52
CA PRO A 76 -1.38 -4.33 0.11
C PRO A 76 -2.80 -4.91 0.16
N ARG A 77 -3.12 -5.80 -0.77
CA ARG A 77 -4.41 -6.50 -0.80
C ARG A 77 -4.50 -7.62 0.23
N ASN A 78 -3.34 -8.17 0.66
CA ASN A 78 -3.25 -9.27 1.60
C ASN A 78 -1.91 -9.25 2.37
N MET A 79 -1.73 -10.15 3.33
CA MET A 79 -0.53 -10.20 4.17
C MET A 79 0.71 -10.72 3.43
N THR A 80 0.55 -11.58 2.45
CA THR A 80 1.67 -12.02 1.59
C THR A 80 2.26 -10.83 0.82
N GLN A 81 1.40 -9.98 0.24
CA GLN A 81 1.84 -8.77 -0.44
C GLN A 81 2.46 -7.76 0.54
N ALA A 82 1.89 -7.62 1.75
CA ALA A 82 2.47 -6.79 2.79
C ALA A 82 3.91 -7.23 3.14
N ALA A 83 4.14 -8.54 3.31
CA ALA A 83 5.47 -9.08 3.54
C ALA A 83 6.46 -8.73 2.41
N GLY A 84 6.01 -8.79 1.16
CA GLY A 84 6.81 -8.38 0.00
C GLY A 84 7.22 -6.91 0.04
N PHE A 85 6.32 -6.02 0.45
CA PHE A 85 6.64 -4.60 0.65
C PHE A 85 7.62 -4.39 1.80
N TYR A 86 7.43 -5.08 2.93
CA TYR A 86 8.38 -4.97 4.04
C TYR A 86 9.78 -5.43 3.64
N ASN A 87 9.91 -6.54 2.92
CA ASN A 87 11.21 -7.00 2.45
C ASN A 87 11.88 -5.97 1.53
N THR A 88 11.13 -5.34 0.63
CA THR A 88 11.63 -4.25 -0.21
C THR A 88 12.10 -3.06 0.63
N LEU A 89 11.31 -2.64 1.61
CA LEU A 89 11.59 -1.50 2.46
C LEU A 89 12.77 -1.73 3.41
N LEU A 90 12.97 -2.95 3.88
CA LEU A 90 14.11 -3.29 4.72
C LEU A 90 15.46 -3.12 4.02
N GLU A 91 15.47 -3.13 2.70
CA GLU A 91 16.66 -2.89 1.89
C GLU A 91 16.69 -1.47 1.28
N SER A 92 15.60 -0.70 1.36
CA SER A 92 15.51 0.67 0.85
C SER A 92 15.93 1.69 1.92
N ASP A 93 16.38 2.85 1.48
CA ASP A 93 16.61 4.02 2.32
C ASP A 93 15.42 4.98 2.38
N ASP A 94 14.31 4.60 1.76
CA ASP A 94 13.11 5.42 1.69
C ASP A 94 12.22 5.25 2.93
N SER A 95 11.52 6.32 3.27
CA SER A 95 10.46 6.26 4.27
C SER A 95 9.17 5.76 3.63
N ALA A 96 8.40 4.94 4.32
CA ALA A 96 7.15 4.43 3.79
C ALA A 96 6.05 4.30 4.83
N LEU A 97 4.81 4.44 4.36
CA LEU A 97 3.58 4.09 5.05
C LEU A 97 2.98 2.85 4.39
N VAL A 98 2.81 1.78 5.17
CA VAL A 98 2.14 0.56 4.74
C VAL A 98 0.80 0.46 5.44
N ILE A 99 -0.29 0.48 4.68
CA ILE A 99 -1.65 0.43 5.21
C ILE A 99 -2.18 -0.99 5.02
N GLU A 100 -2.06 -1.79 6.05
CA GLU A 100 -2.45 -3.19 6.02
C GLU A 100 -3.98 -3.35 6.05
N PRO A 101 -4.55 -4.30 5.29
CA PRO A 101 -5.99 -4.52 5.26
C PRO A 101 -6.47 -5.07 6.59
N LEU A 102 -7.25 -4.30 7.34
CA LEU A 102 -7.71 -4.69 8.69
C LEU A 102 -8.45 -6.04 8.68
N ASN A 103 -9.30 -6.28 7.69
CA ASN A 103 -10.01 -7.54 7.55
C ASN A 103 -9.10 -8.70 7.08
N GLY A 104 -7.94 -8.40 6.52
CA GLY A 104 -6.96 -9.37 6.03
C GLY A 104 -6.30 -10.21 7.14
N TYR A 105 -6.20 -9.68 8.37
CA TYR A 105 -5.55 -10.38 9.48
C TYR A 105 -6.18 -11.72 9.86
N ARG A 106 -7.43 -11.94 9.50
CA ARG A 106 -8.16 -13.18 9.80
C ARG A 106 -8.30 -14.12 8.60
N LEU A 107 -7.83 -13.67 7.43
CA LEU A 107 -7.86 -14.50 6.23
C LEU A 107 -6.67 -15.47 6.24
N LYS A 108 -6.94 -16.69 5.83
CA LYS A 108 -5.89 -17.69 5.63
C LYS A 108 -5.35 -17.53 4.21
N GLU A 109 -4.04 -17.49 4.10
CA GLU A 109 -3.33 -17.38 2.83
C GLU A 109 -2.30 -18.50 2.71
N ASN A 110 -2.02 -18.90 1.48
CA ASN A 110 -0.91 -19.79 1.21
C ASN A 110 0.38 -18.98 1.31
N LYS A 111 1.19 -19.30 2.31
CA LYS A 111 2.49 -18.65 2.49
C LYS A 111 3.47 -19.16 1.43
N PRO A 112 4.07 -18.29 0.62
CA PRO A 112 5.16 -18.68 -0.28
C PRO A 112 6.35 -19.25 0.49
N GLU A 113 7.03 -20.25 -0.07
CA GLU A 113 8.22 -20.86 0.56
C GLU A 113 9.33 -19.81 0.76
N ASN A 114 9.47 -18.89 -0.18
CA ASN A 114 10.46 -17.81 -0.16
C ASN A 114 9.97 -16.52 0.48
N ILE A 115 9.03 -16.56 1.40
CA ILE A 115 8.41 -15.35 1.98
C ILE A 115 9.43 -14.34 2.53
N GLY A 116 10.57 -14.79 3.03
CA GLY A 116 11.63 -13.93 3.54
C GLY A 116 12.46 -13.22 2.46
N GLU A 117 12.36 -13.67 1.21
CA GLU A 117 13.07 -13.11 0.05
C GLU A 117 12.11 -12.48 -0.96
N TYR A 118 10.80 -12.77 -0.82
CA TYR A 118 9.77 -12.27 -1.70
C TYR A 118 9.66 -10.75 -1.59
N LYS A 119 9.83 -10.04 -2.71
CA LYS A 119 9.83 -8.58 -2.77
C LYS A 119 8.83 -8.08 -3.80
N ILE A 120 8.21 -6.96 -3.47
CA ILE A 120 7.34 -6.22 -4.38
C ILE A 120 7.92 -4.83 -4.60
N PRO A 121 8.18 -4.42 -5.84
CA PRO A 121 8.69 -3.10 -6.14
C PRO A 121 7.60 -2.04 -5.93
N PHE A 122 8.00 -0.88 -5.41
CA PHE A 122 7.11 0.28 -5.32
C PHE A 122 6.91 0.93 -6.69
N GLY A 123 5.72 1.46 -6.92
CA GLY A 123 5.35 2.14 -8.16
C GLY A 123 5.00 1.22 -9.32
N VAL A 124 4.96 -0.09 -9.12
CA VAL A 124 4.65 -1.06 -10.17
C VAL A 124 3.28 -1.68 -9.92
N PRO A 125 2.25 -1.40 -10.72
CA PRO A 125 0.96 -2.07 -10.63
C PRO A 125 1.07 -3.52 -11.11
N GLU A 126 0.20 -4.38 -10.59
CA GLU A 126 0.08 -5.78 -10.99
C GLU A 126 -1.16 -5.98 -11.88
N ILE A 127 -0.97 -6.48 -13.09
CA ILE A 127 -2.08 -6.95 -13.91
C ILE A 127 -2.44 -8.35 -13.43
N MET A 128 -3.46 -8.42 -12.58
CA MET A 128 -3.90 -9.69 -11.98
C MET A 128 -4.63 -10.58 -12.97
N LYS A 129 -5.34 -9.97 -13.90
CA LYS A 129 -6.05 -10.65 -14.98
C LYS A 129 -6.05 -9.76 -16.22
N PRO A 130 -5.62 -10.25 -17.38
CA PRO A 130 -5.78 -9.51 -18.63
C PRO A 130 -7.24 -9.55 -19.11
N GLY A 131 -7.67 -8.51 -19.83
CA GLY A 131 -9.01 -8.41 -20.43
C GLY A 131 -9.05 -7.39 -21.57
N ASN A 132 -10.15 -7.38 -22.35
CA ASN A 132 -10.24 -6.58 -23.56
C ASN A 132 -11.46 -5.64 -23.60
N ASP A 133 -12.47 -5.83 -22.74
CA ASP A 133 -13.70 -5.06 -22.80
C ASP A 133 -13.73 -3.93 -21.78
N ILE A 134 -13.24 -4.20 -20.56
CA ILE A 134 -13.25 -3.24 -19.46
C ILE A 134 -11.95 -3.38 -18.66
N THR A 135 -11.33 -2.26 -18.28
CA THR A 135 -10.24 -2.24 -17.30
C THR A 135 -10.79 -1.81 -15.95
N LEU A 136 -10.61 -2.66 -14.94
CA LEU A 136 -10.97 -2.40 -13.54
C LEU A 136 -9.70 -2.18 -12.73
N ILE A 137 -9.52 -0.94 -12.24
CA ILE A 137 -8.35 -0.51 -11.48
C ILE A 137 -8.75 -0.36 -10.02
N THR A 138 -8.02 -1.01 -9.12
CA THR A 138 -8.32 -0.95 -7.69
C THR A 138 -7.07 -1.21 -6.84
N TYR A 139 -7.22 -1.22 -5.51
CA TYR A 139 -6.13 -1.48 -4.56
C TYR A 139 -6.64 -2.01 -3.22
N GLY A 140 -5.76 -2.60 -2.44
CA GLY A 140 -6.01 -3.01 -1.07
C GLY A 140 -7.18 -3.98 -0.92
N SER A 141 -8.01 -3.78 0.11
CA SER A 141 -9.14 -4.68 0.42
C SER A 141 -10.19 -4.78 -0.70
N ASN A 142 -10.28 -3.76 -1.57
CA ASN A 142 -11.22 -3.77 -2.69
C ASN A 142 -10.85 -4.80 -3.77
N VAL A 143 -9.58 -5.21 -3.85
CA VAL A 143 -9.12 -6.18 -4.87
C VAL A 143 -9.89 -7.49 -4.78
N ARG A 144 -10.15 -7.99 -3.58
CA ARG A 144 -10.93 -9.23 -3.39
C ARG A 144 -12.35 -9.11 -3.95
N ILE A 145 -13.02 -7.99 -3.66
CA ILE A 145 -14.37 -7.74 -4.18
C ILE A 145 -14.34 -7.58 -5.71
N ALA A 146 -13.32 -6.90 -6.23
CA ALA A 146 -13.14 -6.76 -7.67
C ALA A 146 -12.93 -8.11 -8.36
N GLN A 147 -12.16 -9.03 -7.75
CA GLN A 147 -11.99 -10.39 -8.28
C GLN A 147 -13.32 -11.15 -8.36
N GLU A 148 -14.12 -11.10 -7.29
CA GLU A 148 -15.45 -11.72 -7.28
C GLU A 148 -16.37 -11.11 -8.36
N ALA A 149 -16.33 -9.80 -8.56
CA ALA A 149 -17.10 -9.13 -9.62
C ALA A 149 -16.62 -9.51 -11.04
N VAL A 150 -15.30 -9.62 -11.23
CA VAL A 150 -14.70 -10.06 -12.50
C VAL A 150 -15.12 -11.49 -12.86
N GLU A 151 -15.19 -12.39 -11.87
CA GLU A 151 -15.68 -13.77 -12.09
C GLU A 151 -17.15 -13.76 -12.54
N GLN A 152 -18.00 -12.98 -11.87
CA GLN A 152 -19.42 -12.86 -12.26
C GLN A 152 -19.59 -12.24 -13.66
N LEU A 153 -18.82 -11.19 -14.00
CA LEU A 153 -18.87 -10.57 -15.32
C LEU A 153 -18.43 -11.54 -16.44
N GLN A 154 -17.51 -12.43 -16.14
CA GLN A 154 -17.07 -13.46 -17.08
C GLN A 154 -18.23 -14.43 -17.45
N GLU A 155 -19.15 -14.71 -16.54
CA GLU A 155 -20.34 -15.52 -16.82
C GLU A 155 -21.28 -14.85 -17.83
N PHE A 156 -21.23 -13.52 -17.90
CA PHE A 156 -21.97 -12.72 -18.91
C PHE A 156 -21.18 -12.48 -20.20
N GLY A 157 -20.01 -13.08 -20.34
CA GLY A 157 -19.15 -12.95 -21.52
C GLY A 157 -18.34 -11.66 -21.57
N VAL A 158 -18.23 -10.91 -20.48
CA VAL A 158 -17.44 -9.67 -20.42
C VAL A 158 -16.00 -9.99 -20.00
N SER A 159 -15.04 -9.57 -20.83
CA SER A 159 -13.61 -9.76 -20.62
C SER A 159 -13.03 -8.56 -19.86
N VAL A 160 -12.78 -8.74 -18.56
CA VAL A 160 -12.31 -7.67 -17.68
C VAL A 160 -10.81 -7.81 -17.41
N GLU A 161 -10.05 -6.73 -17.69
CA GLU A 161 -8.70 -6.56 -17.18
C GLU A 161 -8.78 -6.06 -15.73
N LEU A 162 -8.12 -6.75 -14.80
CA LEU A 162 -8.05 -6.35 -13.40
C LEU A 162 -6.63 -5.92 -13.04
N ILE A 163 -6.50 -4.68 -12.57
CA ILE A 163 -5.23 -4.08 -12.15
C ILE A 163 -5.26 -3.76 -10.66
N ASP A 164 -4.30 -4.33 -9.91
CA ASP A 164 -4.00 -3.93 -8.53
C ASP A 164 -2.90 -2.86 -8.54
N VAL A 165 -3.25 -1.65 -8.11
CA VAL A 165 -2.29 -0.53 -8.08
C VAL A 165 -1.18 -0.75 -7.06
N GLN A 166 -1.45 -1.46 -5.97
CA GLN A 166 -0.52 -1.84 -4.90
C GLN A 166 0.08 -0.65 -4.13
N THR A 167 0.58 0.37 -4.85
CA THR A 167 1.22 1.56 -4.27
C THR A 167 0.57 2.83 -4.78
N LEU A 168 0.26 3.75 -3.87
CA LEU A 168 -0.36 5.03 -4.20
C LEU A 168 0.69 6.15 -4.35
N LEU A 169 1.84 5.98 -3.68
CA LEU A 169 3.03 6.81 -3.86
C LEU A 169 4.26 5.90 -3.85
N PRO A 170 5.07 5.89 -4.90
CA PRO A 170 4.82 6.49 -6.21
C PRO A 170 3.67 5.81 -6.96
N PHE A 171 3.07 6.53 -7.90
CA PHE A 171 2.03 6.04 -8.79
C PHE A 171 2.52 6.10 -10.23
N ASP A 172 2.57 4.96 -10.92
CA ASP A 172 3.01 4.89 -12.31
C ASP A 172 1.81 4.99 -13.27
N ILE A 173 1.49 6.23 -13.64
CA ILE A 173 0.41 6.54 -14.58
C ILE A 173 0.66 5.98 -15.99
N HIS A 174 1.88 5.60 -16.32
CA HIS A 174 2.22 5.11 -17.66
C HIS A 174 2.02 3.60 -17.83
N LYS A 175 1.78 2.90 -16.72
CA LYS A 175 1.54 1.46 -16.70
C LYS A 175 0.09 1.06 -16.47
N ILE A 176 -0.79 2.04 -16.37
CA ILE A 176 -2.23 1.86 -16.16
C ILE A 176 -3.02 2.36 -17.37
#